data_29d71e28d276fc8233c18561ef27afff
#
_entry.id   29d71e28d276fc8233c18561ef27afff
#
_cell.length_a   1.000
_cell.length_b   1.000
_cell.length_c   1.000
_cell.angle_alpha   90.00
_cell.angle_beta   90.00
_cell.angle_gamma   90.00
#
_symmetry.space_group_name_H-M   'P 1'
#
loop_
_entity.id
_entity.type
_entity.pdbx_description
1 polymer ?
#
loop_
_entity_poly.entity_id
_entity_poly.type
_entity_poly.pdbx_seq_one_letter_code
_entity_poly.pdbx_strand_id
1 'polypeptide(L)'
;MRALLASQVNFCIVVAVDTEYREEPCRSALNRVHGMPFRWSLNPYMGCAHRCTFCYVRGFEHRADRPSDDRYGRSIRVKINVAQVLACELRRSSWQRETIAVGAATDPYQPVEGRYRLTRQCLTVMGAARSPFSVVTRGPMIVRDIDVLQAAAQRAEVDVSLSVPTLDTEIWRRTEPGTAPPRQRLRALRMLVDAGIDAGVAMAPILPGLTDDPAGLAEVVRAARDAGATVVWCNVLYLKPGTREHFLDNLARDWPALLPRYERLYRGVAYPERDVAEPIKARVAALRDRFGIADRRMRPLEPPPGPAQLGLAF
;
A
#
# COMPACT_ATOMS: atom_id res chain seq x y z
N MET A 1 -25.04 -17.23 31.21
CA MET A 1 -25.40 -16.05 30.40
C MET A 1 -24.30 -15.00 30.57
N ARG A 2 -23.31 -14.94 29.73
CA ARG A 2 -22.29 -13.87 29.68
C ARG A 2 -22.48 -13.14 28.37
N ALA A 3 -22.89 -11.88 28.47
CA ALA A 3 -23.07 -11.00 27.32
C ALA A 3 -21.71 -10.63 26.73
N LEU A 4 -21.51 -10.93 25.46
CA LEU A 4 -20.40 -10.45 24.64
C LEU A 4 -20.66 -8.96 24.38
N LEU A 5 -19.86 -8.10 24.98
CA LEU A 5 -19.77 -6.69 24.65
C LEU A 5 -19.09 -6.55 23.27
N ALA A 6 -19.90 -6.32 22.25
CA ALA A 6 -19.41 -5.87 20.94
C ALA A 6 -18.85 -4.46 21.12
N SER A 7 -17.52 -4.31 21.11
CA SER A 7 -16.89 -3.00 21.09
C SER A 7 -17.14 -2.37 19.72
N GLN A 8 -18.00 -1.38 19.65
CA GLN A 8 -18.20 -0.52 18.49
C GLN A 8 -16.89 0.23 18.21
N VAL A 9 -16.23 -0.13 17.14
CA VAL A 9 -15.09 0.63 16.61
C VAL A 9 -15.65 1.89 15.97
N ASN A 10 -15.62 3.01 16.69
CA ASN A 10 -15.94 4.33 16.13
C ASN A 10 -14.92 4.67 15.05
N PHE A 11 -15.29 4.55 13.79
CA PHE A 11 -14.56 5.11 12.67
C PHE A 11 -14.68 6.63 12.73
N CYS A 12 -13.60 7.31 13.09
CA CYS A 12 -13.52 8.76 13.00
C CYS A 12 -13.63 9.14 11.51
N ILE A 13 -14.77 9.72 11.13
CA ILE A 13 -15.02 10.22 9.76
C ILE A 13 -14.09 11.43 9.56
N VAL A 14 -13.05 11.26 8.80
CA VAL A 14 -12.26 12.37 8.26
C VAL A 14 -13.19 13.16 7.34
N VAL A 15 -13.31 14.46 7.59
CA VAL A 15 -14.16 15.40 6.84
C VAL A 15 -14.00 15.14 5.35
N ALA A 16 -15.10 14.75 4.71
CA ALA A 16 -15.15 14.45 3.30
C ALA A 16 -14.88 15.75 2.52
N VAL A 17 -13.68 15.89 1.99
CA VAL A 17 -13.47 16.77 0.84
C VAL A 17 -14.31 16.16 -0.28
N ASP A 18 -15.15 16.97 -0.91
CA ASP A 18 -16.05 16.55 -1.97
C ASP A 18 -15.23 15.87 -3.08
N THR A 19 -15.22 14.54 -3.07
CA THR A 19 -14.43 13.74 -4.01
C THR A 19 -15.37 13.20 -5.08
N GLU A 20 -15.13 13.61 -6.32
CA GLU A 20 -15.86 13.12 -7.47
C GLU A 20 -15.43 11.71 -7.83
N TYR A 21 -16.39 10.80 -8.05
CA TYR A 21 -16.14 9.45 -8.55
C TYR A 21 -16.64 9.31 -9.98
N ARG A 22 -15.70 9.04 -10.90
CA ARG A 22 -16.01 8.85 -12.32
C ARG A 22 -15.90 7.38 -12.67
N GLU A 23 -17.03 6.78 -12.99
CA GLU A 23 -17.11 5.40 -13.43
C GLU A 23 -16.65 5.28 -14.88
N GLU A 24 -15.71 4.40 -15.15
CA GLU A 24 -15.21 4.13 -16.51
C GLU A 24 -14.86 2.65 -16.69
N PRO A 25 -15.12 2.06 -17.86
CA PRO A 25 -14.61 0.73 -18.15
C PRO A 25 -13.11 0.77 -18.47
N CYS A 26 -12.37 -0.25 -18.05
CA CYS A 26 -10.98 -0.45 -18.45
C CYS A 26 -10.86 -1.54 -19.52
N ARG A 27 -9.82 -1.40 -20.36
CA ARG A 27 -9.46 -2.41 -21.38
C ARG A 27 -8.43 -3.42 -20.88
N SER A 28 -7.66 -3.05 -19.87
CA SER A 28 -6.67 -3.89 -19.21
C SER A 28 -6.71 -3.64 -17.71
N ALA A 29 -6.60 -4.72 -16.93
CA ALA A 29 -6.51 -4.66 -15.47
C ALA A 29 -5.06 -4.61 -15.00
N LEU A 30 -4.20 -5.42 -15.64
CA LEU A 30 -2.78 -5.51 -15.30
C LEU A 30 -1.94 -4.50 -16.09
N ASN A 31 -1.02 -3.85 -15.38
CA ASN A 31 -0.04 -2.96 -16.01
C ASN A 31 1.36 -3.56 -15.82
N ARG A 32 2.12 -3.64 -16.91
CA ARG A 32 3.51 -4.07 -16.84
C ARG A 32 4.37 -3.02 -16.15
N VAL A 33 5.25 -3.47 -15.26
CA VAL A 33 6.14 -2.62 -14.47
C VAL A 33 7.59 -2.98 -14.80
N HIS A 34 8.45 -1.96 -14.89
CA HIS A 34 9.88 -2.11 -15.14
C HIS A 34 10.69 -1.50 -14.01
N GLY A 35 11.83 -2.11 -13.66
CA GLY A 35 12.74 -1.60 -12.64
C GLY A 35 12.27 -1.77 -11.19
N MET A 36 11.26 -2.63 -10.96
CA MET A 36 10.76 -3.00 -9.64
C MET A 36 10.89 -4.52 -9.42
N PRO A 37 10.86 -5.02 -8.18
CA PRO A 37 10.96 -6.46 -7.91
C PRO A 37 9.71 -7.25 -8.34
N PHE A 38 8.66 -6.59 -8.81
CA PHE A 38 7.44 -7.19 -9.37
C PHE A 38 7.26 -6.73 -10.81
N ARG A 39 6.68 -7.57 -11.65
CA ARG A 39 6.46 -7.28 -13.08
C ARG A 39 5.09 -6.74 -13.40
N TRP A 40 4.11 -6.95 -12.53
CA TRP A 40 2.73 -6.58 -12.76
C TRP A 40 2.17 -5.75 -11.62
N SER A 41 1.35 -4.78 -11.95
CA SER A 41 0.58 -4.02 -10.97
C SER A 41 -0.90 -3.97 -11.34
N LEU A 42 -1.73 -3.99 -10.30
CA LEU A 42 -3.17 -3.86 -10.37
C LEU A 42 -3.61 -2.63 -9.58
N ASN A 43 -4.36 -1.76 -10.23
CA ASN A 43 -4.91 -0.56 -9.61
C ASN A 43 -6.39 -0.42 -10.02
N PRO A 44 -7.33 -0.81 -9.15
CA PRO A 44 -8.77 -0.75 -9.43
C PRO A 44 -9.29 0.69 -9.61
N TYR A 45 -8.55 1.64 -9.05
CA TYR A 45 -8.85 3.07 -9.08
C TYR A 45 -7.68 3.83 -9.72
N MET A 46 -7.93 5.06 -10.19
CA MET A 46 -6.90 6.01 -10.59
C MET A 46 -7.14 7.35 -9.88
N GLY A 47 -6.09 7.90 -9.28
CA GLY A 47 -6.18 8.92 -8.24
C GLY A 47 -6.33 8.29 -6.86
N CYS A 48 -6.12 9.08 -5.80
CA CYS A 48 -6.17 8.60 -4.42
C CYS A 48 -6.64 9.71 -3.48
N ALA A 49 -7.76 9.48 -2.79
CA ALA A 49 -8.34 10.40 -1.83
C ALA A 49 -7.49 10.58 -0.55
N HIS A 50 -6.47 9.77 -0.32
CA HIS A 50 -5.52 9.94 0.78
C HIS A 50 -4.66 11.21 0.63
N ARG A 51 -4.38 11.65 -0.59
CA ARG A 51 -3.75 12.93 -0.91
C ARG A 51 -2.43 13.20 -0.18
N CYS A 52 -1.66 12.15 0.12
CA CYS A 52 -0.36 12.29 0.78
C CYS A 52 0.52 13.31 0.04
N THR A 53 1.21 14.19 0.79
CA THR A 53 2.02 15.27 0.21
C THR A 53 3.20 14.73 -0.61
N PHE A 54 3.74 13.60 -0.20
CA PHE A 54 4.88 12.91 -0.81
C PHE A 54 4.50 11.85 -1.86
N CYS A 55 3.22 11.78 -2.29
CA CYS A 55 2.75 10.69 -3.15
C CYS A 55 3.41 10.74 -4.53
N TYR A 56 4.25 9.75 -4.85
CA TYR A 56 4.96 9.67 -6.13
C TYR A 56 4.03 9.56 -7.35
N VAL A 57 2.76 9.18 -7.15
CA VAL A 57 1.76 9.11 -8.21
C VAL A 57 1.46 10.49 -8.80
N ARG A 58 1.66 11.56 -8.04
CA ARG A 58 1.57 12.94 -8.55
C ARG A 58 2.50 13.17 -9.76
N GLY A 59 3.68 12.57 -9.77
CA GLY A 59 4.58 12.61 -10.93
C GLY A 59 4.04 11.85 -12.16
N PHE A 60 3.16 10.86 -11.99
CA PHE A 60 2.46 10.23 -13.11
C PHE A 60 1.33 11.11 -13.64
N GLU A 61 0.58 11.74 -12.73
CA GLU A 61 -0.47 12.70 -13.11
C GLU A 61 0.14 13.89 -13.85
N HIS A 62 1.23 14.46 -13.34
CA HIS A 62 1.96 15.56 -13.99
C HIS A 62 2.37 15.21 -15.44
N ARG A 63 2.97 14.03 -15.66
CA ARG A 63 3.37 13.60 -17.03
C ARG A 63 2.20 13.35 -17.97
N ALA A 64 1.02 13.19 -17.43
CA ALA A 64 -0.21 12.97 -18.19
C ALA A 64 -1.08 14.23 -18.26
N ASP A 65 -0.48 15.41 -18.02
CA ASP A 65 -1.14 16.73 -18.00
C ASP A 65 -2.39 16.78 -17.12
N ARG A 66 -2.35 16.05 -16.00
CA ARG A 66 -3.42 16.03 -14.99
C ARG A 66 -2.97 16.73 -13.71
N PRO A 67 -3.93 17.20 -12.87
CA PRO A 67 -3.60 17.89 -11.62
C PRO A 67 -2.71 17.05 -10.70
N SER A 68 -1.53 17.59 -10.36
CA SER A 68 -0.57 17.02 -9.41
C SER A 68 -0.43 17.85 -8.12
N ASP A 69 -1.08 19.00 -8.07
CA ASP A 69 -1.18 19.93 -6.94
C ASP A 69 -2.28 19.54 -5.93
N ASP A 70 -2.83 20.49 -5.18
CA ASP A 70 -3.91 20.30 -4.21
C ASP A 70 -5.22 19.74 -4.80
N ARG A 71 -5.38 19.77 -6.10
CA ARG A 71 -6.52 19.16 -6.80
C ARG A 71 -6.37 17.65 -6.96
N TYR A 72 -5.15 17.10 -6.84
CA TYR A 72 -4.92 15.65 -6.89
C TYR A 72 -5.77 14.93 -5.84
N GLY A 73 -6.43 13.85 -6.23
CA GLY A 73 -7.27 13.04 -5.36
C GLY A 73 -8.68 13.63 -5.09
N ARG A 74 -9.08 14.73 -5.77
CA ARG A 74 -10.45 15.23 -5.74
C ARG A 74 -11.35 14.57 -6.80
N SER A 75 -10.77 13.94 -7.82
CA SER A 75 -11.48 13.14 -8.81
C SER A 75 -10.83 11.76 -8.90
N ILE A 76 -11.59 10.72 -8.62
CA ILE A 76 -11.15 9.33 -8.64
C ILE A 76 -11.84 8.61 -9.77
N ARG A 77 -11.07 8.01 -10.68
CA ARG A 77 -11.62 7.17 -11.74
C ARG A 77 -11.78 5.75 -11.22
N VAL A 78 -12.97 5.20 -11.40
CA VAL A 78 -13.39 3.90 -10.88
C VAL A 78 -13.52 2.93 -12.05
N LYS A 79 -12.65 1.92 -12.12
CA LYS A 79 -12.64 0.93 -13.21
C LYS A 79 -13.70 -0.14 -12.97
N ILE A 80 -14.96 0.16 -13.31
CA ILE A 80 -16.13 -0.65 -12.90
C ILE A 80 -16.09 -2.12 -13.33
N ASN A 81 -15.35 -2.46 -14.39
CA ASN A 81 -15.24 -3.82 -14.94
C ASN A 81 -13.87 -4.48 -14.66
N VAL A 82 -13.04 -3.91 -13.77
CA VAL A 82 -11.64 -4.35 -13.61
C VAL A 82 -11.52 -5.82 -13.21
N ALA A 83 -12.40 -6.32 -12.36
CA ALA A 83 -12.37 -7.72 -11.92
C ALA A 83 -12.68 -8.71 -13.07
N GLN A 84 -13.62 -8.38 -13.95
CA GLN A 84 -13.96 -9.18 -15.13
C GLN A 84 -12.78 -9.21 -16.12
N VAL A 85 -12.18 -8.03 -16.39
CA VAL A 85 -11.01 -7.91 -17.26
C VAL A 85 -9.84 -8.70 -16.69
N LEU A 86 -9.57 -8.58 -15.38
CA LEU A 86 -8.54 -9.33 -14.68
C LEU A 86 -8.76 -10.84 -14.82
N ALA A 87 -9.99 -11.31 -14.62
CA ALA A 87 -10.30 -12.73 -14.77
C ALA A 87 -10.02 -13.25 -16.20
N CYS A 88 -10.27 -12.44 -17.22
CA CYS A 88 -9.92 -12.77 -18.60
C CYS A 88 -8.41 -12.80 -18.83
N GLU A 89 -7.66 -11.83 -18.27
CA GLU A 89 -6.20 -11.77 -18.39
C GLU A 89 -5.52 -12.97 -17.71
N LEU A 90 -5.94 -13.33 -16.49
CA LEU A 90 -5.36 -14.43 -15.72
C LEU A 90 -5.68 -15.83 -16.29
N ARG A 91 -6.72 -15.96 -17.15
CA ARG A 91 -7.04 -17.21 -17.84
C ARG A 91 -6.24 -17.46 -19.10
N ARG A 92 -5.48 -16.47 -19.60
CA ARG A 92 -4.67 -16.65 -20.81
C ARG A 92 -3.60 -17.71 -20.58
N SER A 93 -3.36 -18.57 -21.56
CA SER A 93 -2.31 -19.59 -21.52
C SER A 93 -0.91 -19.01 -21.34
N SER A 94 -0.71 -17.74 -21.75
CA SER A 94 0.54 -17.00 -21.58
C SER A 94 0.76 -16.45 -20.16
N TRP A 95 -0.23 -16.54 -19.26
CA TRP A 95 -0.09 -16.06 -17.89
C TRP A 95 0.86 -16.94 -17.07
N GLN A 96 1.95 -16.37 -16.57
CA GLN A 96 3.03 -17.10 -15.87
C GLN A 96 2.86 -17.11 -14.34
N ARG A 97 1.74 -16.63 -13.81
CA ARG A 97 1.49 -16.51 -12.34
C ARG A 97 2.58 -15.71 -11.62
N GLU A 98 3.07 -14.66 -12.25
CA GLU A 98 4.01 -13.73 -11.62
C GLU A 98 3.30 -12.88 -10.57
N THR A 99 4.04 -12.44 -9.55
CA THR A 99 3.49 -11.62 -8.46
C THR A 99 2.88 -10.32 -8.96
N ILE A 100 1.65 -10.03 -8.54
CA ILE A 100 0.91 -8.81 -8.87
C ILE A 100 0.94 -7.87 -7.66
N ALA A 101 1.53 -6.68 -7.84
CA ALA A 101 1.47 -5.62 -6.82
C ALA A 101 0.15 -4.86 -6.88
N VAL A 102 -0.65 -4.93 -5.83
CA VAL A 102 -1.93 -4.22 -5.70
C VAL A 102 -1.72 -2.94 -4.92
N GLY A 103 -2.11 -1.80 -5.51
CA GLY A 103 -1.95 -0.49 -4.88
C GLY A 103 -0.64 0.22 -5.22
N ALA A 104 0.00 -0.14 -6.34
CA ALA A 104 1.25 0.50 -6.78
C ALA A 104 1.06 1.93 -7.32
N ALA A 105 -0.14 2.32 -7.78
CA ALA A 105 -0.41 3.66 -8.29
C ALA A 105 -1.71 4.28 -7.74
N THR A 106 -2.24 3.71 -6.67
CA THR A 106 -3.38 4.21 -5.89
C THR A 106 -3.36 3.51 -4.54
N ASP A 107 -4.18 3.94 -3.58
CA ASP A 107 -4.43 3.09 -2.42
C ASP A 107 -5.66 2.21 -2.71
N PRO A 108 -5.53 0.87 -2.65
CA PRO A 108 -6.62 -0.04 -2.97
C PRO A 108 -7.75 -0.02 -1.92
N TYR A 109 -7.49 0.49 -0.72
CA TYR A 109 -8.45 0.64 0.37
C TYR A 109 -8.72 2.09 0.74
N GLN A 110 -8.58 3.00 -0.21
CA GLN A 110 -9.07 4.37 -0.07
C GLN A 110 -10.61 4.40 0.08
N PRO A 111 -11.25 5.50 0.53
CA PRO A 111 -12.68 5.53 0.88
C PRO A 111 -13.63 4.98 -0.19
N VAL A 112 -13.35 5.18 -1.48
CA VAL A 112 -14.17 4.68 -2.60
C VAL A 112 -14.36 3.16 -2.59
N GLU A 113 -13.39 2.42 -2.06
CA GLU A 113 -13.46 0.95 -1.93
C GLU A 113 -14.59 0.50 -1.00
N GLY A 114 -14.99 1.34 -0.04
CA GLY A 114 -16.15 1.07 0.81
C GLY A 114 -17.46 0.94 0.00
N ARG A 115 -17.58 1.68 -1.10
CA ARG A 115 -18.75 1.68 -1.99
C ARG A 115 -18.65 0.62 -3.08
N TYR A 116 -17.54 0.58 -3.83
CA TYR A 116 -17.44 -0.20 -5.07
C TYR A 116 -16.90 -1.62 -4.86
N ARG A 117 -16.12 -1.87 -3.81
CA ARG A 117 -15.54 -3.18 -3.46
C ARG A 117 -14.77 -3.84 -4.61
N LEU A 118 -14.13 -3.05 -5.46
CA LEU A 118 -13.41 -3.57 -6.64
C LEU A 118 -12.10 -4.26 -6.24
N THR A 119 -11.42 -3.77 -5.22
CA THR A 119 -10.24 -4.43 -4.66
C THR A 119 -10.60 -5.83 -4.18
N ARG A 120 -11.65 -5.95 -3.35
CA ARG A 120 -12.15 -7.26 -2.89
C ARG A 120 -12.43 -8.21 -4.04
N GLN A 121 -13.13 -7.76 -5.08
CA GLN A 121 -13.43 -8.59 -6.25
C GLN A 121 -12.15 -9.04 -6.96
N CYS A 122 -11.16 -8.14 -7.15
CA CYS A 122 -9.88 -8.48 -7.76
C CYS A 122 -9.09 -9.50 -6.93
N LEU A 123 -9.05 -9.36 -5.59
CA LEU A 123 -8.38 -10.32 -4.70
C LEU A 123 -9.03 -11.70 -4.81
N THR A 124 -10.37 -11.77 -4.88
CA THR A 124 -11.10 -13.03 -5.10
C THR A 124 -10.71 -13.69 -6.43
N VAL A 125 -10.62 -12.90 -7.50
CA VAL A 125 -10.22 -13.39 -8.83
C VAL A 125 -8.77 -13.92 -8.81
N MET A 126 -7.84 -13.20 -8.19
CA MET A 126 -6.43 -13.62 -8.09
C MET A 126 -6.28 -14.89 -7.27
N GLY A 127 -6.98 -15.00 -6.13
CA GLY A 127 -6.99 -16.21 -5.31
C GLY A 127 -7.54 -17.43 -6.08
N ALA A 128 -8.65 -17.26 -6.81
CA ALA A 128 -9.21 -18.31 -7.66
C ALA A 128 -8.25 -18.74 -8.79
N ALA A 129 -7.50 -17.79 -9.36
CA ALA A 129 -6.51 -18.05 -10.40
C ALA A 129 -5.16 -18.55 -9.84
N ARG A 130 -5.00 -18.71 -8.52
CA ARG A 130 -3.74 -19.09 -7.86
C ARG A 130 -2.57 -18.17 -8.26
N SER A 131 -2.86 -16.89 -8.47
CA SER A 131 -1.86 -15.89 -8.84
C SER A 131 -1.35 -15.22 -7.57
N PRO A 132 -0.03 -15.21 -7.31
CA PRO A 132 0.53 -14.55 -6.14
C PRO A 132 0.35 -13.04 -6.23
N PHE A 133 0.14 -12.39 -5.08
CA PHE A 133 0.01 -10.94 -5.03
C PHE A 133 0.49 -10.34 -3.72
N SER A 134 0.93 -9.09 -3.79
CA SER A 134 1.25 -8.26 -2.65
C SER A 134 0.32 -7.04 -2.59
N VAL A 135 -0.15 -6.69 -1.40
CA VAL A 135 -1.01 -5.52 -1.19
C VAL A 135 -0.27 -4.48 -0.37
N VAL A 136 -0.18 -3.25 -0.87
CA VAL A 136 0.33 -2.12 -0.08
C VAL A 136 -0.79 -1.11 0.13
N THR A 137 -1.08 -0.76 1.39
CA THR A 137 -2.17 0.17 1.72
C THR A 137 -1.91 0.99 2.98
N ARG A 138 -2.61 2.11 3.11
CA ARG A 138 -2.79 2.89 4.34
C ARG A 138 -4.20 2.74 4.93
N GLY A 139 -5.06 1.99 4.25
CA GLY A 139 -6.47 1.80 4.60
C GLY A 139 -6.69 0.63 5.56
N PRO A 140 -7.09 0.85 6.81
CA PRO A 140 -7.43 -0.22 7.74
C PRO A 140 -8.68 -1.00 7.31
N MET A 141 -9.41 -0.52 6.31
CA MET A 141 -10.56 -1.21 5.71
C MET A 141 -10.20 -2.60 5.15
N ILE A 142 -8.92 -2.88 4.89
CA ILE A 142 -8.45 -4.20 4.43
C ILE A 142 -8.92 -5.35 5.35
N VAL A 143 -9.14 -5.09 6.63
CA VAL A 143 -9.66 -6.11 7.58
C VAL A 143 -11.03 -6.66 7.22
N ARG A 144 -11.83 -5.91 6.43
CA ARG A 144 -13.10 -6.39 5.88
C ARG A 144 -12.94 -7.61 4.99
N ASP A 145 -11.78 -7.73 4.36
CA ASP A 145 -11.50 -8.73 3.31
C ASP A 145 -10.58 -9.86 3.81
N ILE A 146 -10.47 -10.04 5.14
CA ILE A 146 -9.70 -11.13 5.78
C ILE A 146 -10.11 -12.50 5.23
N ASP A 147 -11.38 -12.75 5.05
CA ASP A 147 -11.92 -13.99 4.50
C ASP A 147 -11.36 -14.28 3.08
N VAL A 148 -11.31 -13.26 2.23
CA VAL A 148 -10.77 -13.40 0.86
C VAL A 148 -9.26 -13.60 0.89
N LEU A 149 -8.55 -12.84 1.74
CA LEU A 149 -7.10 -12.96 1.89
C LEU A 149 -6.70 -14.34 2.43
N GLN A 150 -7.42 -14.88 3.43
CA GLN A 150 -7.19 -16.21 3.95
C GLN A 150 -7.40 -17.29 2.88
N ALA A 151 -8.52 -17.21 2.13
CA ALA A 151 -8.81 -18.16 1.06
C ALA A 151 -7.75 -18.09 -0.07
N ALA A 152 -7.25 -16.90 -0.39
CA ALA A 152 -6.20 -16.73 -1.38
C ALA A 152 -4.84 -17.25 -0.87
N ALA A 153 -4.50 -17.00 0.40
CA ALA A 153 -3.23 -17.43 1.02
C ALA A 153 -3.08 -18.95 1.16
N GLN A 154 -4.17 -19.72 1.05
CA GLN A 154 -4.11 -21.17 0.94
C GLN A 154 -3.66 -21.65 -0.44
N ARG A 155 -3.77 -20.81 -1.46
CA ARG A 155 -3.64 -21.19 -2.88
C ARG A 155 -2.47 -20.52 -3.60
N ALA A 156 -2.02 -19.38 -3.08
CA ALA A 156 -0.94 -18.57 -3.65
C ALA A 156 -0.20 -17.81 -2.55
N GLU A 157 0.99 -17.33 -2.87
CA GLU A 157 1.69 -16.40 -1.98
C GLU A 157 0.92 -15.08 -1.91
N VAL A 158 0.58 -14.67 -0.69
CA VAL A 158 -0.14 -13.44 -0.39
C VAL A 158 0.56 -12.73 0.73
N ASP A 159 1.00 -11.50 0.50
CA ASP A 159 1.51 -10.63 1.53
C ASP A 159 0.80 -9.28 1.57
N VAL A 160 0.74 -8.68 2.75
CA VAL A 160 0.15 -7.38 2.98
C VAL A 160 1.14 -6.47 3.69
N SER A 161 1.34 -5.28 3.16
CA SER A 161 2.13 -4.24 3.81
C SER A 161 1.25 -3.03 4.17
N LEU A 162 1.12 -2.76 5.47
CA LEU A 162 0.50 -1.51 5.93
C LEU A 162 1.57 -0.42 6.03
N SER A 163 1.38 0.68 5.30
CA SER A 163 2.33 1.79 5.32
C SER A 163 2.18 2.59 6.61
N VAL A 164 3.25 2.60 7.43
CA VAL A 164 3.36 3.33 8.71
C VAL A 164 4.75 3.97 8.78
N PRO A 165 4.97 5.13 8.14
CA PRO A 165 6.29 5.78 8.13
C PRO A 165 6.65 6.46 9.45
N THR A 166 5.66 6.82 10.27
CA THR A 166 5.84 7.47 11.58
C THR A 166 4.67 7.18 12.50
N LEU A 167 4.89 7.30 13.81
CA LEU A 167 3.83 7.32 14.84
C LEU A 167 3.56 8.74 15.36
N ASP A 168 4.35 9.72 14.94
CA ASP A 168 4.11 11.12 15.25
C ASP A 168 2.81 11.60 14.58
N THR A 169 1.88 12.05 15.41
CA THR A 169 0.52 12.44 14.97
C THR A 169 0.50 13.78 14.26
N GLU A 170 1.43 14.67 14.54
CA GLU A 170 1.51 15.96 13.88
C GLU A 170 2.09 15.79 12.47
N ILE A 171 3.20 15.08 12.35
CA ILE A 171 3.81 14.77 11.05
C ILE A 171 2.82 14.00 10.18
N TRP A 172 2.16 12.97 10.74
CA TRP A 172 1.14 12.21 10.01
C TRP A 172 0.01 13.12 9.47
N ARG A 173 -0.60 13.97 10.33
CA ARG A 173 -1.72 14.83 9.90
C ARG A 173 -1.35 15.76 8.76
N ARG A 174 -0.13 16.31 8.79
CA ARG A 174 0.35 17.26 7.77
C ARG A 174 0.78 16.56 6.47
N THR A 175 1.36 15.37 6.57
CA THR A 175 1.90 14.67 5.38
C THR A 175 0.93 13.68 4.75
N GLU A 176 -0.04 13.14 5.50
CA GLU A 176 -0.99 12.10 5.07
C GLU A 176 -2.46 12.47 5.41
N PRO A 177 -2.98 13.63 4.96
CA PRO A 177 -4.21 14.24 5.48
C PRO A 177 -5.49 13.40 5.30
N GLY A 178 -5.54 12.53 4.28
CA GLY A 178 -6.72 11.70 3.98
C GLY A 178 -6.60 10.25 4.45
N THR A 179 -5.61 9.94 5.29
CA THR A 179 -5.38 8.55 5.72
C THR A 179 -5.83 8.29 7.16
N ALA A 180 -6.08 7.03 7.48
CA ALA A 180 -6.33 6.62 8.84
C ALA A 180 -5.08 6.83 9.75
N PRO A 181 -5.25 7.12 11.06
CA PRO A 181 -4.15 7.26 11.98
C PRO A 181 -3.20 6.05 11.99
N PRO A 182 -1.87 6.24 12.17
CA PRO A 182 -0.89 5.16 12.18
C PRO A 182 -1.23 4.02 13.14
N ARG A 183 -1.72 4.35 14.35
CA ARG A 183 -2.12 3.34 15.34
C ARG A 183 -3.34 2.52 14.93
N GLN A 184 -4.23 3.05 14.08
CA GLN A 184 -5.33 2.26 13.50
C GLN A 184 -4.81 1.28 12.46
N ARG A 185 -3.80 1.67 11.66
CA ARG A 185 -3.15 0.78 10.70
C ARG A 185 -2.44 -0.38 11.42
N LEU A 186 -1.79 -0.12 12.55
CA LEU A 186 -1.17 -1.17 13.38
C LEU A 186 -2.22 -2.11 14.01
N ARG A 187 -3.39 -1.60 14.41
CA ARG A 187 -4.51 -2.48 14.85
C ARG A 187 -5.00 -3.37 13.70
N ALA A 188 -5.12 -2.81 12.49
CA ALA A 188 -5.49 -3.60 11.32
C ALA A 188 -4.43 -4.65 10.99
N LEU A 189 -3.15 -4.30 11.09
CA LEU A 189 -2.04 -5.24 10.96
C LEU A 189 -2.19 -6.42 11.92
N ARG A 190 -2.42 -6.15 13.22
CA ARG A 190 -2.62 -7.22 14.21
C ARG A 190 -3.77 -8.13 13.81
N MET A 191 -4.92 -7.58 13.38
CA MET A 191 -6.07 -8.38 12.98
C MET A 191 -5.75 -9.30 11.78
N LEU A 192 -4.97 -8.81 10.82
CA LEU A 192 -4.51 -9.62 9.68
C LEU A 192 -3.60 -10.75 10.15
N VAL A 193 -2.65 -10.43 11.03
CA VAL A 193 -1.69 -11.39 11.60
C VAL A 193 -2.40 -12.44 12.44
N ASP A 194 -3.34 -12.06 13.30
CA ASP A 194 -4.12 -12.96 14.14
C ASP A 194 -5.01 -13.89 13.28
N ALA A 195 -5.46 -13.40 12.13
CA ALA A 195 -6.17 -14.19 11.12
C ALA A 195 -5.24 -15.10 10.30
N GLY A 196 -3.95 -15.05 10.54
CA GLY A 196 -2.98 -15.91 9.88
C GLY A 196 -2.51 -15.44 8.53
N ILE A 197 -2.72 -14.19 8.16
CA ILE A 197 -2.23 -13.58 6.93
C ILE A 197 -0.81 -13.09 7.15
N ASP A 198 0.06 -13.29 6.16
CA ASP A 198 1.39 -12.69 6.16
C ASP A 198 1.27 -11.18 5.96
N ALA A 199 1.61 -10.43 7.02
CA ALA A 199 1.42 -8.99 7.01
C ALA A 199 2.52 -8.25 7.77
N GLY A 200 2.93 -7.11 7.22
CA GLY A 200 4.02 -6.32 7.76
C GLY A 200 3.85 -4.81 7.64
N VAL A 201 4.90 -4.09 7.97
CA VAL A 201 4.94 -2.63 7.93
C VAL A 201 5.89 -2.15 6.84
N ALA A 202 5.39 -1.23 6.02
CA ALA A 202 6.17 -0.42 5.10
C ALA A 202 6.44 0.94 5.74
N MET A 203 7.67 1.21 6.16
CA MET A 203 8.13 2.54 6.54
C MET A 203 8.50 3.33 5.27
N ALA A 204 7.50 3.65 4.45
CA ALA A 204 7.69 4.22 3.11
C ALA A 204 6.69 5.35 2.82
N PRO A 205 7.23 6.57 2.61
CA PRO A 205 8.65 6.94 2.70
C PRO A 205 9.07 7.38 4.12
N ILE A 206 10.35 7.20 4.42
CA ILE A 206 11.01 7.92 5.52
C ILE A 206 11.40 9.30 5.00
N LEU A 207 11.09 10.34 5.76
CA LEU A 207 11.33 11.75 5.41
C LEU A 207 12.58 12.25 6.13
N PRO A 208 13.70 12.55 5.43
CA PRO A 208 14.96 12.98 6.06
C PRO A 208 14.81 14.26 6.89
N GLY A 209 15.12 14.20 8.18
CA GLY A 209 14.99 15.32 9.13
C GLY A 209 13.60 15.47 9.75
N LEU A 210 12.62 14.62 9.37
CA LEU A 210 11.27 14.60 9.94
C LEU A 210 10.94 13.26 10.60
N THR A 211 11.24 12.15 9.94
CA THR A 211 10.86 10.80 10.43
C THR A 211 12.04 9.82 10.48
N ASP A 212 13.27 10.32 10.36
CA ASP A 212 14.51 9.54 10.35
C ASP A 212 15.27 9.55 11.68
N ASP A 213 14.73 10.19 12.72
CA ASP A 213 15.35 10.19 14.03
C ASP A 213 15.38 8.76 14.62
N PRO A 214 16.48 8.42 15.36
CA PRO A 214 16.66 7.05 15.84
C PRO A 214 15.57 6.55 16.78
N ALA A 215 14.98 7.42 17.60
CA ALA A 215 13.97 7.04 18.58
C ALA A 215 12.62 6.78 17.87
N GLY A 216 12.22 7.66 16.93
CA GLY A 216 11.03 7.50 16.13
C GLY A 216 11.06 6.24 15.25
N LEU A 217 12.20 5.97 14.59
CA LEU A 217 12.38 4.73 13.84
C LEU A 217 12.24 3.48 14.74
N ALA A 218 12.86 3.52 15.92
CA ALA A 218 12.78 2.41 16.88
C ALA A 218 11.35 2.22 17.42
N GLU A 219 10.60 3.32 17.62
CA GLU A 219 9.19 3.26 18.06
C GLU A 219 8.31 2.58 17.02
N VAL A 220 8.45 2.94 15.74
CA VAL A 220 7.68 2.32 14.65
C VAL A 220 7.98 0.83 14.53
N VAL A 221 9.27 0.44 14.52
CA VAL A 221 9.67 -0.97 14.39
C VAL A 221 9.21 -1.79 15.60
N ARG A 222 9.30 -1.24 16.83
CA ARG A 222 8.78 -1.87 18.04
C ARG A 222 7.27 -2.08 17.95
N ALA A 223 6.53 -1.04 17.55
CA ALA A 223 5.07 -1.11 17.41
C ALA A 223 4.66 -2.12 16.32
N ALA A 224 5.42 -2.23 15.24
CA ALA A 224 5.24 -3.26 14.22
C ALA A 224 5.41 -4.68 14.81
N ARG A 225 6.50 -4.91 15.57
CA ARG A 225 6.71 -6.18 16.27
C ARG A 225 5.56 -6.49 17.22
N ASP A 226 5.14 -5.53 18.03
CA ASP A 226 4.07 -5.71 19.03
C ASP A 226 2.72 -5.99 18.35
N ALA A 227 2.53 -5.52 17.12
CA ALA A 227 1.39 -5.88 16.27
C ALA A 227 1.57 -7.24 15.55
N GLY A 228 2.71 -7.92 15.71
CA GLY A 228 2.99 -9.23 15.14
C GLY A 228 3.47 -9.20 13.68
N ALA A 229 3.97 -8.06 13.20
CA ALA A 229 4.48 -7.93 11.84
C ALA A 229 5.46 -9.05 11.47
N THR A 230 5.28 -9.66 10.30
CA THR A 230 6.20 -10.70 9.76
C THR A 230 7.38 -10.06 9.05
N VAL A 231 7.22 -8.83 8.54
CA VAL A 231 8.26 -8.07 7.85
C VAL A 231 8.17 -6.59 8.17
N VAL A 232 9.31 -5.93 8.22
CA VAL A 232 9.42 -4.46 8.16
C VAL A 232 10.42 -4.10 7.08
N TRP A 233 9.99 -3.28 6.15
CA TRP A 233 10.85 -2.73 5.11
C TRP A 233 10.68 -1.20 5.03
N CYS A 234 11.67 -0.52 4.45
CA CYS A 234 11.63 0.93 4.35
C CYS A 234 12.11 1.43 2.98
N ASN A 235 11.69 2.64 2.66
CA ASN A 235 12.25 3.41 1.57
C ASN A 235 12.35 4.88 1.97
N VAL A 236 13.39 5.57 1.50
CA VAL A 236 13.56 7.01 1.71
C VAL A 236 12.79 7.76 0.64
N LEU A 237 12.36 8.97 0.97
CA LEU A 237 11.54 9.84 0.13
C LEU A 237 12.09 9.93 -1.30
N TYR A 238 11.16 9.86 -2.26
CA TYR A 238 11.40 9.95 -3.69
C TYR A 238 10.61 11.09 -4.31
N LEU A 239 11.30 12.08 -4.89
CA LEU A 239 10.71 13.32 -5.40
C LEU A 239 10.99 13.51 -6.89
N LYS A 240 10.06 13.07 -7.75
CA LYS A 240 10.02 13.44 -9.18
C LYS A 240 9.26 14.74 -9.41
N PRO A 241 9.44 15.38 -10.57
CA PRO A 241 8.60 16.51 -10.98
C PRO A 241 7.11 16.21 -10.81
N GLY A 242 6.34 17.19 -10.37
CA GLY A 242 4.94 17.07 -9.98
C GLY A 242 4.73 16.64 -8.51
N THR A 243 5.57 15.74 -7.99
CA THR A 243 5.59 15.41 -6.56
C THR A 243 6.49 16.37 -5.79
N ARG A 244 7.64 16.73 -6.37
CA ARG A 244 8.64 17.59 -5.71
C ARG A 244 8.06 18.94 -5.37
N GLU A 245 7.49 19.62 -6.35
CA GLU A 245 6.95 20.98 -6.19
C GLU A 245 5.88 20.98 -5.09
N HIS A 246 4.91 20.10 -5.20
CA HIS A 246 3.84 19.97 -4.21
C HIS A 246 4.38 19.64 -2.80
N PHE A 247 5.36 18.73 -2.69
CA PHE A 247 5.96 18.40 -1.40
C PHE A 247 6.71 19.58 -0.80
N LEU A 248 7.53 20.29 -1.59
CA LEU A 248 8.30 21.44 -1.11
C LEU A 248 7.40 22.60 -0.70
N ASP A 249 6.31 22.86 -1.41
CA ASP A 249 5.31 23.87 -1.02
C ASP A 249 4.70 23.56 0.35
N ASN A 250 4.33 22.30 0.58
CA ASN A 250 3.82 21.86 1.89
C ASN A 250 4.90 21.90 2.97
N LEU A 251 6.14 21.54 2.64
CA LEU A 251 7.28 21.61 3.56
C LEU A 251 7.57 23.06 3.96
N ALA A 252 7.54 24.00 3.01
CA ALA A 252 7.75 25.43 3.27
C ALA A 252 6.68 25.99 4.21
N ARG A 253 5.45 25.56 4.09
CA ARG A 253 4.34 25.95 4.97
C ARG A 253 4.47 25.38 6.38
N ASP A 254 4.79 24.08 6.48
CA ASP A 254 4.66 23.32 7.73
C ASP A 254 5.99 23.21 8.51
N TRP A 255 7.13 23.20 7.80
CA TRP A 255 8.48 23.10 8.37
C TRP A 255 9.49 23.94 7.58
N PRO A 256 9.34 25.29 7.57
CA PRO A 256 10.16 26.18 6.74
C PRO A 256 11.68 26.04 6.99
N ALA A 257 12.07 25.72 8.20
CA ALA A 257 13.49 25.51 8.55
C ALA A 257 14.14 24.33 7.81
N LEU A 258 13.36 23.35 7.34
CA LEU A 258 13.86 22.20 6.60
C LEU A 258 13.96 22.44 5.09
N LEU A 259 13.29 23.47 4.56
CA LEU A 259 13.23 23.70 3.12
C LEU A 259 14.63 23.78 2.46
N PRO A 260 15.61 24.56 2.98
CA PRO A 260 16.93 24.63 2.37
C PRO A 260 17.67 23.29 2.34
N ARG A 261 17.43 22.41 3.33
CA ARG A 261 17.98 21.06 3.37
C ARG A 261 17.41 20.21 2.24
N TYR A 262 16.10 20.23 2.05
CA TYR A 262 15.43 19.43 1.01
C TYR A 262 15.76 19.92 -0.40
N GLU A 263 15.88 21.23 -0.62
CA GLU A 263 16.34 21.80 -1.88
C GLU A 263 17.74 21.32 -2.26
N ARG A 264 18.64 21.17 -1.29
CA ARG A 264 19.97 20.58 -1.53
C ARG A 264 19.90 19.08 -1.81
N LEU A 265 19.19 18.32 -0.97
CA LEU A 265 19.12 16.85 -1.06
C LEU A 265 18.53 16.37 -2.39
N TYR A 266 17.58 17.13 -2.95
CA TYR A 266 16.84 16.73 -4.16
C TYR A 266 17.14 17.64 -5.37
N ARG A 267 18.26 18.34 -5.35
CA ARG A 267 18.67 19.23 -6.46
C ARG A 267 18.97 18.40 -7.72
N GLY A 268 18.08 18.48 -8.70
CA GLY A 268 18.24 17.78 -9.98
C GLY A 268 18.10 16.26 -9.95
N VAL A 269 17.83 15.68 -8.76
CA VAL A 269 17.71 14.22 -8.57
C VAL A 269 16.37 13.86 -7.91
N ALA A 270 15.94 12.62 -8.13
CA ALA A 270 14.68 12.13 -7.54
C ALA A 270 14.90 11.40 -6.19
N TYR A 271 16.09 10.88 -5.95
CA TYR A 271 16.49 10.25 -4.69
C TYR A 271 17.61 11.06 -4.04
N PRO A 272 17.70 11.11 -2.71
CA PRO A 272 18.86 11.66 -2.04
C PRO A 272 20.08 10.75 -2.32
N GLU A 273 21.26 11.31 -2.12
CA GLU A 273 22.52 10.57 -2.25
C GLU A 273 22.57 9.34 -1.31
N ARG A 274 23.43 8.38 -1.65
CA ARG A 274 23.52 7.12 -0.91
C ARG A 274 23.97 7.31 0.53
N ASP A 275 24.85 8.27 0.79
CA ASP A 275 25.34 8.64 2.13
C ASP A 275 24.22 9.13 3.06
N VAL A 276 23.12 9.64 2.54
CA VAL A 276 21.91 9.99 3.30
C VAL A 276 20.95 8.80 3.42
N ALA A 277 20.71 8.09 2.34
CA ALA A 277 19.70 7.05 2.28
C ALA A 277 20.13 5.73 2.98
N GLU A 278 21.37 5.28 2.76
CA GLU A 278 21.82 4.00 3.26
C GLU A 278 21.94 3.92 4.79
N PRO A 279 22.43 4.96 5.53
CA PRO A 279 22.42 4.91 7.00
C PRO A 279 21.01 4.79 7.59
N ILE A 280 20.00 5.41 6.97
CA ILE A 280 18.59 5.31 7.40
C ILE A 280 18.11 3.87 7.22
N LYS A 281 18.32 3.29 6.03
CA LYS A 281 17.92 1.91 5.71
C LYS A 281 18.64 0.89 6.61
N ALA A 282 19.94 1.05 6.78
CA ALA A 282 20.75 0.19 7.65
C ALA A 282 20.26 0.22 9.11
N ARG A 283 19.86 1.40 9.61
CA ARG A 283 19.29 1.54 10.95
C ARG A 283 17.97 0.80 11.09
N VAL A 284 17.05 0.92 10.12
CA VAL A 284 15.80 0.15 10.15
C VAL A 284 16.07 -1.34 10.08
N ALA A 285 17.02 -1.81 9.26
CA ALA A 285 17.41 -3.20 9.19
C ALA A 285 17.96 -3.70 10.54
N ALA A 286 18.87 -2.97 11.17
CA ALA A 286 19.40 -3.31 12.48
C ALA A 286 18.33 -3.33 13.58
N LEU A 287 17.35 -2.42 13.54
CA LEU A 287 16.22 -2.41 14.47
C LEU A 287 15.31 -3.63 14.25
N ARG A 288 15.02 -3.97 12.99
CA ARG A 288 14.26 -5.18 12.62
C ARG A 288 14.92 -6.42 13.21
N ASP A 289 16.23 -6.58 12.99
CA ASP A 289 17.00 -7.72 13.46
C ASP A 289 17.06 -7.74 15.01
N ARG A 290 17.31 -6.59 15.64
CA ARG A 290 17.28 -6.44 17.10
C ARG A 290 15.94 -6.83 17.74
N PHE A 291 14.82 -6.50 17.09
CA PHE A 291 13.49 -6.83 17.59
C PHE A 291 13.00 -8.21 17.14
N GLY A 292 13.81 -8.98 16.44
CA GLY A 292 13.52 -10.35 16.04
C GLY A 292 12.31 -10.45 15.09
N ILE A 293 12.12 -9.47 14.21
CA ILE A 293 11.11 -9.54 13.17
C ILE A 293 11.67 -10.40 12.05
N ALA A 294 11.27 -11.67 12.05
CA ALA A 294 11.56 -12.63 11.00
C ALA A 294 10.25 -13.21 10.50
N ASP A 295 10.20 -13.56 9.23
CA ASP A 295 9.06 -14.28 8.67
C ASP A 295 8.88 -15.60 9.44
N ARG A 296 7.76 -15.73 10.14
CA ARG A 296 7.46 -16.89 10.99
C ARG A 296 6.45 -17.83 10.33
N ARG A 297 6.12 -17.64 9.06
CA ARG A 297 4.99 -18.29 8.40
C ARG A 297 5.43 -18.99 7.13
N MET A 298 5.75 -20.24 7.29
CA MET A 298 5.78 -21.17 6.17
C MET A 298 4.48 -21.97 6.21
N ARG A 299 3.53 -21.64 5.33
CA ARG A 299 2.34 -22.46 5.13
C ARG A 299 2.51 -23.25 3.84
N PRO A 300 2.21 -24.57 3.86
CA PRO A 300 2.13 -25.34 2.63
C PRO A 300 0.99 -24.76 1.76
N LEU A 301 1.29 -24.43 0.52
CA LEU A 301 0.26 -24.07 -0.45
C LEU A 301 -0.47 -25.32 -0.91
N GLU A 302 -1.77 -25.19 -1.23
CA GLU A 302 -2.49 -26.25 -1.91
C GLU A 302 -1.79 -26.61 -3.23
N PRO A 303 -1.57 -27.89 -3.53
CA PRO A 303 -0.98 -28.27 -4.81
C PRO A 303 -1.86 -27.76 -5.96
N PRO A 304 -1.28 -27.40 -7.12
CA PRO A 304 -2.06 -27.05 -8.28
C PRO A 304 -3.01 -28.20 -8.64
N PRO A 305 -4.21 -27.93 -9.17
CA PRO A 305 -5.09 -28.98 -9.65
C PRO A 305 -4.33 -29.83 -10.68
N GLY A 306 -4.39 -31.13 -10.54
CA GLY A 306 -3.85 -32.06 -11.53
C GLY A 306 -4.40 -31.73 -12.93
N PRO A 307 -3.74 -32.16 -14.01
CA PRO A 307 -4.28 -32.01 -15.35
C PRO A 307 -5.70 -32.61 -15.36
N ALA A 308 -6.65 -31.81 -15.85
CA ALA A 308 -8.00 -32.27 -16.02
C ALA A 308 -7.95 -33.56 -16.90
N GLN A 309 -8.29 -34.71 -16.34
CA GLN A 309 -8.52 -35.90 -17.15
C GLN A 309 -9.67 -35.55 -18.08
N LEU A 310 -9.36 -35.31 -19.35
CA LEU A 310 -10.35 -35.33 -20.41
C LEU A 310 -10.84 -36.76 -20.46
N GLY A 311 -11.99 -37.02 -19.88
CA GLY A 311 -12.69 -38.29 -20.09
C GLY A 311 -12.94 -38.44 -21.57
N LEU A 312 -12.20 -39.33 -22.22
CA LEU A 312 -12.56 -39.81 -23.53
C LEU A 312 -13.86 -40.60 -23.33
N ALA A 313 -14.98 -39.96 -23.65
CA ALA A 313 -16.23 -40.71 -23.87
C ALA A 313 -16.06 -41.54 -25.14
N PHE A 314 -15.95 -42.84 -24.99
CA PHE A 314 -16.08 -43.84 -26.09
C PHE A 314 -17.56 -44.10 -26.36
#